data_86d41f2bec58d1d6f7db7c3b34b446f1
#
_entry.id   86d41f2bec58d1d6f7db7c3b34b446f1
#
_cell.length_a   1.000
_cell.length_b   1.000
_cell.length_c   1.000
_cell.angle_alpha   90.00
_cell.angle_beta   90.00
_cell.angle_gamma   90.00
#
_symmetry.space_group_name_H-M   'P 1'
#
loop_
_entity.id
_entity.type
_entity.pdbx_description
1 polymer ?
#
loop_
_entity_poly.entity_id
_entity_poly.type
_entity_poly.pdbx_seq_one_letter_code
_entity_poly.pdbx_strand_id
1 'polypeptide(L)'
;VTNPANVPECIAVAAYSHKDNSLYLKNGRGYNSYGIIKPDFAAPGVDILVPDHMGAASYVRRSGSSIATAFTAGTAALLQEYGSRNGNMRIMTTSAIKNILISGCGRKHGIKYPNREWGYGTLNLYNSIDNLRRG
;
A
#
# COMPACT_ATOMS: atom_id res chain seq x y z
N VAL A 1 3.43 -5.76 -13.64
CA VAL A 1 3.62 -6.39 -12.31
C VAL A 1 4.16 -7.80 -12.53
N THR A 2 5.23 -8.14 -11.80
CA THR A 2 5.97 -9.40 -11.92
C THR A 2 5.71 -10.33 -10.73
N ASN A 3 6.11 -11.59 -10.86
CA ASN A 3 6.06 -12.54 -9.75
C ASN A 3 6.97 -12.08 -8.57
N PRO A 4 6.55 -12.33 -7.30
CA PRO A 4 5.31 -12.99 -6.86
C PRO A 4 4.07 -12.09 -6.76
N ALA A 5 4.19 -10.77 -6.95
CA ALA A 5 3.13 -9.79 -6.75
C ALA A 5 1.96 -9.90 -7.77
N ASN A 6 2.10 -10.74 -8.78
CA ASN A 6 1.14 -10.95 -9.85
C ASN A 6 -0.03 -11.89 -9.45
N VAL A 7 0.09 -12.63 -8.32
CA VAL A 7 -0.97 -13.53 -7.85
C VAL A 7 -2.07 -12.77 -7.07
N PRO A 8 -3.32 -13.25 -7.10
CA PRO A 8 -4.45 -12.59 -6.43
C PRO A 8 -4.27 -12.41 -4.92
N GLU A 9 -3.64 -13.39 -4.27
CA GLU A 9 -3.47 -13.45 -2.82
C GLU A 9 -2.45 -12.44 -2.29
N CYS A 10 -1.48 -12.02 -3.12
CA CYS A 10 -0.49 -11.02 -2.73
C CYS A 10 -1.06 -9.60 -2.78
N ILE A 11 -0.59 -8.74 -1.89
CA ILE A 11 -0.80 -7.30 -1.97
C ILE A 11 0.35 -6.69 -2.79
N ALA A 12 0.04 -6.20 -3.99
CA ALA A 12 0.98 -5.53 -4.86
C ALA A 12 0.86 -4.01 -4.73
N VAL A 13 1.98 -3.34 -4.53
CA VAL A 13 1.99 -1.92 -4.20
C VAL A 13 2.83 -1.13 -5.21
N ALA A 14 2.30 0.00 -5.68
CA ALA A 14 3.06 1.01 -6.40
C ALA A 14 3.65 2.05 -5.44
N ALA A 15 4.77 2.65 -5.80
CA ALA A 15 5.34 3.76 -5.04
C ALA A 15 4.88 5.11 -5.59
N TYR A 16 4.62 6.07 -4.69
CA TYR A 16 4.37 7.45 -5.08
C TYR A 16 5.08 8.44 -4.15
N SER A 17 5.26 9.67 -4.62
CA SER A 17 5.77 10.77 -3.83
C SER A 17 4.63 11.40 -3.02
N HIS A 18 4.75 11.39 -1.70
CA HIS A 18 3.77 12.03 -0.81
C HIS A 18 3.84 13.56 -0.83
N LYS A 19 4.92 14.13 -1.41
CA LYS A 19 5.15 15.59 -1.45
C LYS A 19 4.35 16.26 -2.56
N ASP A 20 4.37 15.67 -3.76
CA ASP A 20 3.73 16.22 -4.96
C ASP A 20 2.67 15.28 -5.57
N ASN A 21 2.46 14.14 -4.92
CA ASN A 21 1.52 13.12 -5.39
C ASN A 21 1.81 12.56 -6.79
N SER A 22 3.07 12.57 -7.22
CA SER A 22 3.50 11.94 -8.47
C SER A 22 3.79 10.45 -8.28
N LEU A 23 3.56 9.66 -9.32
CA LEU A 23 3.96 8.25 -9.32
C LEU A 23 5.47 8.10 -9.50
N TYR A 24 6.03 7.08 -8.86
CA TYR A 24 7.41 6.70 -9.11
C TYR A 24 7.57 6.15 -10.53
N LEU A 25 8.47 6.76 -11.32
CA LEU A 25 8.64 6.43 -12.75
C LEU A 25 9.04 4.97 -13.02
N LYS A 26 9.71 4.33 -12.05
CA LYS A 26 10.16 2.94 -12.16
C LYS A 26 9.14 1.92 -11.63
N ASN A 27 7.91 2.33 -11.34
CA ASN A 27 6.85 1.37 -10.98
C ASN A 27 6.55 0.42 -12.14
N GLY A 28 6.31 -0.85 -11.75
CA GLY A 28 5.62 -1.76 -12.65
C GLY A 28 4.16 -1.31 -12.85
N ARG A 29 3.68 -1.36 -14.08
CA ARG A 29 2.28 -1.07 -14.41
C ARG A 29 1.50 -2.37 -14.62
N GLY A 30 0.29 -2.46 -14.10
CA GLY A 30 -0.61 -3.59 -14.29
C GLY A 30 -1.58 -3.34 -15.44
N TYR A 31 -2.44 -4.22 -15.84
CA TYR A 31 -2.91 -5.38 -15.09
C TYR A 31 -1.94 -6.57 -15.20
N ASN A 32 -2.21 -7.66 -14.44
CA ASN A 32 -1.44 -8.89 -14.65
C ASN A 32 -1.89 -9.60 -15.94
N SER A 33 -1.21 -10.70 -16.29
CA SER A 33 -1.51 -11.48 -17.50
C SER A 33 -2.91 -12.10 -17.51
N TYR A 34 -3.57 -12.20 -16.36
CA TYR A 34 -4.93 -12.72 -16.20
C TYR A 34 -6.01 -11.63 -16.13
N GLY A 35 -5.66 -10.37 -16.40
CA GLY A 35 -6.58 -9.25 -16.35
C GLY A 35 -6.94 -8.78 -14.93
N ILE A 36 -6.28 -9.30 -13.88
CA ILE A 36 -6.50 -8.90 -12.49
C ILE A 36 -5.90 -7.52 -12.27
N ILE A 37 -6.62 -6.68 -11.55
CA ILE A 37 -6.16 -5.32 -11.21
C ILE A 37 -4.95 -5.41 -10.30
N LYS A 38 -3.84 -4.88 -10.79
CA LYS A 38 -2.56 -4.71 -10.09
C LYS A 38 -1.90 -3.40 -10.58
N PRO A 39 -1.22 -2.63 -9.72
CA PRO A 39 -1.09 -2.83 -8.27
C PRO A 39 -2.45 -2.76 -7.57
N ASP A 40 -2.53 -3.25 -6.33
CA ASP A 40 -3.76 -3.12 -5.53
C ASP A 40 -3.96 -1.65 -5.11
N PHE A 41 -2.89 -0.97 -4.71
CA PHE A 41 -2.90 0.47 -4.40
C PHE A 41 -1.48 1.05 -4.47
N ALA A 42 -1.35 2.35 -4.24
CA ALA A 42 -0.05 3.03 -4.14
C ALA A 42 0.23 3.44 -2.68
N ALA A 43 1.49 3.36 -2.25
CA ALA A 43 1.96 3.82 -0.95
C ALA A 43 3.19 4.74 -1.09
N PRO A 44 3.52 5.57 -0.07
CA PRO A 44 4.70 6.41 -0.10
C PRO A 44 5.97 5.61 -0.34
N GLY A 45 6.78 6.02 -1.28
CA GLY A 45 8.01 5.29 -1.66
C GLY A 45 9.01 6.13 -2.43
N VAL A 46 8.82 7.43 -2.52
CA VAL A 46 9.74 8.34 -3.24
C VAL A 46 10.28 9.38 -2.28
N ASP A 47 11.60 9.54 -2.27
CA ASP A 47 12.34 10.50 -1.43
C ASP A 47 12.00 10.35 0.08
N ILE A 48 11.98 9.11 0.54
CA ILE A 48 11.69 8.77 1.94
C ILE A 48 12.98 8.71 2.74
N LEU A 49 12.95 9.34 3.92
CA LEU A 49 14.04 9.27 4.89
C LEU A 49 13.98 7.92 5.60
N VAL A 50 15.00 7.11 5.43
CA VAL A 50 15.10 5.76 6.01
C VAL A 50 16.43 5.62 6.78
N PRO A 51 16.52 4.72 7.77
CA PRO A 51 17.78 4.41 8.43
C PRO A 51 18.83 3.93 7.43
N ASP A 52 20.06 4.38 7.61
CA ASP A 52 21.20 3.93 6.83
C ASP A 52 21.95 2.81 7.57
N HIS A 53 22.62 1.95 6.81
CA HIS A 53 23.44 0.86 7.35
C HIS A 53 24.82 1.33 7.82
N MET A 54 25.21 2.56 7.52
CA MET A 54 26.57 3.10 7.78
C MET A 54 26.81 3.59 9.21
N GLY A 55 25.81 3.53 10.11
CA GLY A 55 26.00 3.95 11.50
C GLY A 55 24.70 4.08 12.30
N ALA A 56 24.83 4.02 13.63
CA ALA A 56 23.72 3.89 14.58
C ALA A 56 22.73 5.08 14.60
N ALA A 57 23.01 6.18 13.95
CA ALA A 57 22.14 7.37 13.91
C ALA A 57 22.11 8.04 12.54
N SER A 58 22.50 7.32 11.48
CA SER A 58 22.49 7.89 10.13
C SER A 58 21.20 7.58 9.39
N TYR A 59 20.74 8.55 8.62
CA TYR A 59 19.55 8.45 7.78
C TYR A 59 19.88 8.88 6.37
N VAL A 60 19.25 8.23 5.40
CA VAL A 60 19.46 8.52 3.98
C VAL A 60 18.11 8.57 3.26
N ARG A 61 18.02 9.38 2.21
CA ARG A 61 16.84 9.42 1.37
C ARG A 61 16.90 8.33 0.31
N ARG A 62 15.84 7.57 0.21
CA ARG A 62 15.71 6.47 -0.76
C ARG A 62 14.36 6.53 -1.47
N SER A 63 14.35 5.98 -2.69
CA SER A 63 13.13 5.82 -3.48
C SER A 63 13.05 4.40 -4.02
N GLY A 64 11.86 3.82 -3.96
CA GLY A 64 11.61 2.48 -4.51
C GLY A 64 10.27 1.90 -4.09
N SER A 65 9.76 0.98 -4.88
CA SER A 65 8.58 0.19 -4.54
C SER A 65 8.80 -0.69 -3.29
N SER A 66 10.05 -1.06 -2.99
CA SER A 66 10.41 -1.76 -1.76
C SER A 66 10.08 -0.93 -0.50
N ILE A 67 10.23 0.39 -0.56
CA ILE A 67 9.87 1.29 0.54
C ILE A 67 8.35 1.36 0.68
N ALA A 68 7.63 1.49 -0.42
CA ALA A 68 6.17 1.43 -0.43
C ALA A 68 5.65 0.11 0.15
N THR A 69 6.33 -1.00 -0.15
CA THR A 69 6.03 -2.33 0.42
C THR A 69 6.25 -2.35 1.93
N ALA A 70 7.35 -1.77 2.43
CA ALA A 70 7.62 -1.67 3.87
C ALA A 70 6.55 -0.83 4.60
N PHE A 71 6.12 0.30 4.04
CA PHE A 71 5.00 1.09 4.56
C PHE A 71 3.72 0.27 4.63
N THR A 72 3.42 -0.48 3.58
CA THR A 72 2.24 -1.34 3.53
C THR A 72 2.30 -2.47 4.57
N ALA A 73 3.46 -3.09 4.75
CA ALA A 73 3.65 -4.13 5.76
C ALA A 73 3.44 -3.59 7.17
N GLY A 74 4.01 -2.41 7.49
CA GLY A 74 3.77 -1.72 8.76
C GLY A 74 2.30 -1.36 8.97
N THR A 75 1.64 -0.88 7.92
CA THR A 75 0.20 -0.57 7.95
C THR A 75 -0.65 -1.83 8.21
N ALA A 76 -0.31 -2.93 7.56
CA ALA A 76 -0.99 -4.21 7.77
C ALA A 76 -0.80 -4.73 9.21
N ALA A 77 0.39 -4.57 9.78
CA ALA A 77 0.67 -4.93 11.18
C ALA A 77 -0.18 -4.09 12.17
N LEU A 78 -0.26 -2.78 11.94
CA LEU A 78 -1.10 -1.89 12.76
C LEU A 78 -2.59 -2.23 12.63
N LEU A 79 -3.06 -2.57 11.43
CA LEU A 79 -4.43 -2.99 11.21
C LEU A 79 -4.73 -4.32 11.93
N GLN A 80 -3.79 -5.27 11.88
CA GLN A 80 -3.90 -6.55 12.58
C GLN A 80 -3.94 -6.35 14.11
N GLU A 81 -3.11 -5.46 14.65
CA GLU A 81 -3.15 -5.09 16.06
C GLU A 81 -4.48 -4.46 16.46
N TYR A 82 -4.98 -3.54 15.64
CA TYR A 82 -6.27 -2.90 15.86
C TYR A 82 -7.41 -3.93 15.90
N GLY A 83 -7.47 -4.85 14.94
CA GLY A 83 -8.48 -5.91 14.90
C GLY A 83 -8.39 -6.87 16.10
N SER A 84 -7.16 -7.17 16.54
CA SER A 84 -6.91 -8.02 17.69
C SER A 84 -7.34 -7.39 19.04
N ARG A 85 -7.14 -6.08 19.20
CA ARG A 85 -7.45 -5.34 20.43
C ARG A 85 -8.92 -4.89 20.54
N ASN A 86 -9.48 -4.43 19.44
CA ASN A 86 -10.78 -3.73 19.45
C ASN A 86 -11.92 -4.53 18.81
N GLY A 87 -11.64 -5.69 18.25
CA GLY A 87 -12.61 -6.51 17.55
C GLY A 87 -12.45 -7.99 17.86
N ASN A 88 -13.43 -8.77 17.45
CA ASN A 88 -13.40 -10.23 17.54
C ASN A 88 -12.50 -10.89 16.49
N MET A 89 -11.72 -10.12 15.72
CA MET A 89 -10.85 -10.60 14.64
C MET A 89 -9.44 -10.86 15.17
N ARG A 90 -9.22 -12.00 15.78
CA ARG A 90 -7.90 -12.39 16.32
C ARG A 90 -6.83 -12.52 15.24
N ILE A 91 -7.20 -12.99 14.06
CA ILE A 91 -6.29 -13.13 12.91
C ILE A 91 -7.04 -12.70 11.67
N MET A 92 -6.50 -11.73 10.94
CA MET A 92 -7.01 -11.33 9.63
C MET A 92 -6.28 -12.09 8.53
N THR A 93 -7.02 -12.64 7.58
CA THR A 93 -6.42 -13.20 6.37
C THR A 93 -5.86 -12.08 5.48
N THR A 94 -4.92 -12.42 4.61
CA THR A 94 -4.37 -11.45 3.63
C THR A 94 -5.49 -10.81 2.80
N SER A 95 -6.49 -11.58 2.38
CA SER A 95 -7.64 -11.06 1.64
C SER A 95 -8.46 -10.06 2.46
N ALA A 96 -8.67 -10.32 3.75
CA ALA A 96 -9.38 -9.39 4.63
C ALA A 96 -8.61 -8.08 4.79
N ILE A 97 -7.32 -8.15 5.10
CA ILE A 97 -6.43 -6.98 5.21
C ILE A 97 -6.46 -6.17 3.91
N LYS A 98 -6.28 -6.83 2.78
CA LYS A 98 -6.30 -6.22 1.46
C LYS A 98 -7.60 -5.46 1.18
N ASN A 99 -8.75 -6.09 1.42
CA ASN A 99 -10.06 -5.47 1.20
C ASN A 99 -10.29 -4.26 2.11
N ILE A 100 -9.88 -4.35 3.37
CA ILE A 100 -9.98 -3.25 4.32
C ILE A 100 -9.09 -2.08 3.86
N LEU A 101 -7.85 -2.33 3.48
CA LEU A 101 -6.95 -1.29 2.99
C LEU A 101 -7.45 -0.65 1.69
N ILE A 102 -7.99 -1.43 0.77
CA ILE A 102 -8.60 -0.94 -0.48
C ILE A 102 -9.81 -0.05 -0.17
N SER A 103 -10.65 -0.43 0.80
CA SER A 103 -11.84 0.37 1.16
C SER A 103 -11.49 1.76 1.66
N GLY A 104 -10.35 1.91 2.33
CA GLY A 104 -9.86 3.17 2.87
C GLY A 104 -9.00 4.00 1.92
N CYS A 105 -8.67 3.49 0.73
CA CYS A 105 -7.79 4.19 -0.20
C CYS A 105 -8.27 5.60 -0.54
N GLY A 106 -7.33 6.55 -0.46
CA GLY A 106 -7.55 7.92 -0.95
C GLY A 106 -7.64 7.94 -2.47
N ARG A 107 -8.60 8.67 -3.01
CA ARG A 107 -8.81 8.82 -4.45
C ARG A 107 -8.71 10.28 -4.86
N LYS A 108 -7.94 10.55 -5.90
CA LYS A 108 -7.77 11.90 -6.45
C LYS A 108 -8.93 12.24 -7.37
N HIS A 109 -9.37 13.48 -7.34
CA HIS A 109 -10.33 13.98 -8.30
C HIS A 109 -9.78 13.91 -9.73
N GLY A 110 -10.63 13.59 -10.70
CA GLY A 110 -10.25 13.50 -12.12
C GLY A 110 -9.53 12.22 -12.54
N ILE A 111 -9.26 11.29 -11.64
CA ILE A 111 -8.67 9.99 -11.96
C ILE A 111 -9.70 8.88 -11.76
N LYS A 112 -9.88 8.05 -12.79
CA LYS A 112 -10.76 6.87 -12.70
C LYS A 112 -10.03 5.73 -11.99
N TYR A 113 -10.69 5.15 -11.00
CA TYR A 113 -10.21 4.01 -10.22
C TYR A 113 -11.13 2.79 -10.39
N PRO A 114 -10.58 1.55 -10.30
CA PRO A 114 -9.16 1.23 -10.27
C PRO A 114 -8.48 1.43 -11.62
N ASN A 115 -7.16 1.62 -11.62
CA ASN A 115 -6.37 1.75 -12.84
C ASN A 115 -4.99 1.07 -12.75
N ARG A 116 -4.27 1.04 -13.86
CA ARG A 116 -2.99 0.31 -14.01
C ARG A 116 -1.82 0.90 -13.23
N GLU A 117 -1.95 2.11 -12.75
CA GLU A 117 -0.86 2.88 -12.13
C GLU A 117 -1.05 3.04 -10.62
N TRP A 118 -2.26 3.38 -10.20
CA TRP A 118 -2.61 3.66 -8.80
C TRP A 118 -3.40 2.52 -8.13
N GLY A 119 -3.79 1.48 -8.90
CA GLY A 119 -4.72 0.47 -8.42
C GLY A 119 -6.03 1.10 -7.95
N TYR A 120 -6.42 0.83 -6.71
CA TYR A 120 -7.64 1.37 -6.10
C TYR A 120 -7.45 2.75 -5.45
N GLY A 121 -6.23 3.31 -5.44
CA GLY A 121 -5.91 4.62 -4.88
C GLY A 121 -4.65 4.64 -4.02
N THR A 122 -4.54 5.60 -3.12
CA THR A 122 -3.39 5.74 -2.20
C THR A 122 -3.71 5.16 -0.83
N LEU A 123 -2.76 4.45 -0.25
CA LEU A 123 -2.87 3.84 1.07
C LEU A 123 -3.23 4.88 2.14
N ASN A 124 -4.28 4.60 2.92
CA ASN A 124 -4.72 5.45 4.03
C ASN A 124 -5.29 4.59 5.16
N LEU A 125 -4.46 4.30 6.16
CA LEU A 125 -4.83 3.47 7.30
C LEU A 125 -5.95 4.10 8.14
N TYR A 126 -5.92 5.43 8.32
CA TYR A 126 -6.94 6.14 9.10
C TYR A 126 -8.34 5.88 8.51
N ASN A 127 -8.50 6.11 7.21
CA ASN A 127 -9.78 5.86 6.55
C ASN A 127 -10.17 4.38 6.60
N SER A 128 -9.20 3.48 6.48
CA SER A 128 -9.46 2.03 6.55
C SER A 128 -10.03 1.64 7.91
N ILE A 129 -9.47 2.15 9.00
CA ILE A 129 -9.95 1.91 10.36
C ILE A 129 -11.30 2.60 10.60
N ASP A 130 -11.46 3.83 10.11
CA ASP A 130 -12.73 4.57 10.27
C ASP A 130 -13.89 3.86 9.56
N ASN A 131 -13.64 3.32 8.36
CA ASN A 131 -14.63 2.51 7.64
C ASN A 131 -15.01 1.23 8.42
N LEU A 132 -14.04 0.57 9.06
CA LEU A 132 -14.30 -0.58 9.92
C LEU A 132 -15.17 -0.23 11.15
N ARG A 133 -15.00 0.96 11.70
CA ARG A 133 -15.76 1.42 12.87
C ARG A 133 -17.19 1.78 12.54
N ARG A 134 -17.45 2.19 11.30
CA ARG A 134 -18.79 2.62 10.83
C ARG A 134 -19.64 1.46 10.27
N GLY A 135 -18.99 0.38 9.87
CA GLY A 135 -19.64 -0.84 9.35
C GLY A 135 -19.93 -1.82 10.45
#